data_e0738acdade435f5650ae0334d90b5e0
#
_entry.id   e0738acdade435f5650ae0334d90b5e0
#
_cell.length_a   1.000
_cell.length_b   1.000
_cell.length_c   1.000
_cell.angle_alpha   90.00
_cell.angle_beta   90.00
_cell.angle_gamma   90.00
#
_symmetry.space_group_name_H-M   'P 1'
#
loop_
_entity.id
_entity.type
_entity.pdbx_description
1 polymer ?
#
loop_
_entity_poly.entity_id
_entity_poly.type
_entity_poly.pdbx_seq_one_letter_code
_entity_poly.pdbx_strand_id
1 'polypeptide(L)'
;MKFLSDEQINMALHSSQLKNLSLINKGKVRDIYDLDDDKLLIVTTDRLSAFDVIMSEPIPSKGRVLTQMSNFWFEKLAHIIPNHLLEDDPKSFVSEGEIEQIDGRSIVVKKLSPIPVEAIVRGYLVGSGWKEYQESNTVCGINLPNDLQQASKLRNPIFTPSSKASQGEHDENISISTCEALIGKDLSKQISKISLELYQAASVFAESKGIIIADTKFEFGLDKEGNLHLIDEVLTPDSSRFWSKEDYQTGISCLLYTSDAADE
;
A
#
# COMPACT_ATOMS: atom_id res chain seq x y z
N MET A 1 -6.51 13.81 24.87
CA MET A 1 -6.63 12.59 24.07
C MET A 1 -7.65 11.69 24.75
N LYS A 2 -8.76 11.32 24.10
CA LYS A 2 -9.69 10.33 24.68
C LYS A 2 -9.19 8.95 24.25
N PHE A 3 -8.87 8.13 25.23
CA PHE A 3 -8.58 6.72 24.97
C PHE A 3 -9.86 5.98 24.56
N LEU A 4 -9.73 4.97 23.71
CA LEU A 4 -10.85 4.09 23.35
C LEU A 4 -11.34 3.35 24.61
N SER A 5 -12.65 3.12 24.70
CA SER A 5 -13.20 2.27 25.76
C SER A 5 -12.95 0.79 25.44
N ASP A 6 -12.94 -0.06 26.46
CA ASP A 6 -12.82 -1.52 26.29
C ASP A 6 -13.90 -2.07 25.33
N GLU A 7 -15.10 -1.50 25.34
CA GLU A 7 -16.18 -1.84 24.42
C GLU A 7 -15.80 -1.53 22.96
N GLN A 8 -15.19 -0.37 22.69
CA GLN A 8 -14.74 0.03 21.35
C GLN A 8 -13.59 -0.85 20.86
N ILE A 9 -12.66 -1.22 21.75
CA ILE A 9 -11.55 -2.13 21.43
C ILE A 9 -12.09 -3.52 21.10
N ASN A 10 -13.06 -4.01 21.88
CA ASN A 10 -13.69 -5.32 21.69
C ASN A 10 -14.54 -5.41 20.40
N MET A 11 -14.96 -4.27 19.82
CA MET A 11 -15.66 -4.22 18.53
C MET A 11 -14.70 -4.25 17.33
N ALA A 12 -13.39 -4.19 17.54
CA ALA A 12 -12.42 -4.20 16.46
C ALA A 12 -12.26 -5.62 15.87
N LEU A 13 -12.20 -5.71 14.55
CA LEU A 13 -11.99 -6.97 13.85
C LEU A 13 -10.52 -7.35 13.81
N HIS A 14 -10.09 -8.25 14.67
CA HIS A 14 -8.73 -8.79 14.65
C HIS A 14 -8.55 -9.89 13.60
N SER A 15 -9.56 -10.70 13.33
CA SER A 15 -9.53 -11.79 12.35
C SER A 15 -10.94 -12.09 11.88
N SER A 16 -11.13 -12.21 10.57
CA SER A 16 -12.40 -12.64 10.03
C SER A 16 -12.54 -14.17 10.05
N GLN A 17 -13.79 -14.64 10.14
CA GLN A 17 -14.14 -16.07 10.12
C GLN A 17 -15.40 -16.24 9.27
N LEU A 18 -15.23 -16.54 7.99
CA LEU A 18 -16.31 -16.74 7.03
C LEU A 18 -16.42 -18.23 6.74
N LYS A 19 -17.48 -18.87 7.29
CA LYS A 19 -17.62 -20.34 7.38
C LYS A 19 -17.67 -21.06 6.03
N ASN A 20 -18.25 -20.39 5.02
CA ASN A 20 -18.47 -20.99 3.71
C ASN A 20 -17.39 -20.65 2.68
N LEU A 21 -16.37 -19.90 3.08
CA LEU A 21 -15.28 -19.49 2.20
C LEU A 21 -13.94 -20.05 2.68
N SER A 22 -13.09 -20.41 1.74
CA SER A 22 -11.73 -20.89 2.04
C SER A 22 -10.79 -19.70 2.26
N LEU A 23 -10.26 -19.56 3.48
CA LEU A 23 -9.19 -18.62 3.76
C LEU A 23 -7.90 -19.12 3.10
N ILE A 24 -7.41 -18.42 2.09
CA ILE A 24 -6.21 -18.82 1.35
C ILE A 24 -4.96 -18.06 1.79
N ASN A 25 -5.12 -16.87 2.38
CA ASN A 25 -3.99 -16.12 2.93
C ASN A 25 -4.44 -15.25 4.11
N LYS A 26 -3.58 -15.17 5.13
CA LYS A 26 -3.73 -14.28 6.26
C LYS A 26 -2.49 -13.39 6.34
N GLY A 27 -2.61 -12.21 5.74
CA GLY A 27 -1.54 -11.20 5.78
C GLY A 27 -1.46 -10.46 7.12
N LYS A 28 -0.54 -9.49 7.20
CA LYS A 28 -0.35 -8.64 8.40
C LYS A 28 -1.66 -7.92 8.79
N VAL A 29 -2.41 -7.43 7.82
CA VAL A 29 -3.64 -6.64 8.04
C VAL A 29 -4.87 -7.13 7.26
N ARG A 30 -4.74 -8.06 6.32
CA ARG A 30 -5.82 -8.54 5.46
C ARG A 30 -5.98 -10.05 5.54
N ASP A 31 -7.22 -10.49 5.47
CA ASP A 31 -7.60 -11.88 5.31
C ASP A 31 -8.15 -12.05 3.89
N ILE A 32 -7.64 -13.04 3.12
CA ILE A 32 -7.98 -13.26 1.71
C ILE A 32 -8.67 -14.61 1.57
N TYR A 33 -9.87 -14.58 1.01
CA TYR A 33 -10.70 -15.75 0.79
C TYR A 33 -10.85 -16.04 -0.72
N ASP A 34 -10.86 -17.31 -1.05
CA ASP A 34 -11.19 -17.79 -2.39
C ASP A 34 -12.71 -17.76 -2.61
N LEU A 35 -13.16 -17.14 -3.69
CA LEU A 35 -14.57 -17.15 -4.07
C LEU A 35 -14.83 -18.15 -5.18
N ASP A 36 -14.01 -18.11 -6.22
CA ASP A 36 -14.05 -18.99 -7.39
C ASP A 36 -12.72 -18.96 -8.18
N ASP A 37 -12.71 -19.51 -9.39
CA ASP A 37 -11.49 -19.56 -10.22
C ASP A 37 -10.93 -18.19 -10.63
N ASP A 38 -11.76 -17.15 -10.59
CA ASP A 38 -11.43 -15.81 -11.11
C ASP A 38 -11.53 -14.68 -10.05
N LYS A 39 -12.08 -14.97 -8.87
CA LYS A 39 -12.40 -13.96 -7.86
C LYS A 39 -11.87 -14.27 -6.47
N LEU A 40 -11.48 -13.21 -5.76
CA LEU A 40 -11.13 -13.24 -4.33
C LEU A 40 -12.00 -12.25 -3.56
N LEU A 41 -12.23 -12.57 -2.29
CA LEU A 41 -12.74 -11.62 -1.30
C LEU A 41 -11.58 -11.22 -0.39
N ILE A 42 -11.28 -9.93 -0.33
CA ILE A 42 -10.28 -9.36 0.57
C ILE A 42 -11.01 -8.65 1.72
N VAL A 43 -10.70 -9.04 2.95
CA VAL A 43 -11.24 -8.42 4.17
C VAL A 43 -10.10 -7.69 4.88
N THR A 44 -10.18 -6.37 4.96
CA THR A 44 -9.23 -5.55 5.69
C THR A 44 -9.61 -5.54 7.16
N THR A 45 -8.76 -6.10 8.00
CA THR A 45 -8.98 -6.17 9.45
C THR A 45 -8.55 -4.87 10.14
N ASP A 46 -8.75 -4.82 11.45
CA ASP A 46 -8.32 -3.69 12.27
C ASP A 46 -6.93 -3.91 12.90
N ARG A 47 -6.23 -4.99 12.48
CA ARG A 47 -4.84 -5.23 12.92
C ARG A 47 -3.95 -4.05 12.54
N LEU A 48 -3.04 -3.73 13.43
CA LEU A 48 -1.92 -2.83 13.17
C LEU A 48 -0.64 -3.68 13.11
N SER A 49 0.16 -3.48 12.09
CA SER A 49 1.51 -3.99 12.02
C SER A 49 2.50 -2.84 12.13
N ALA A 50 3.57 -3.00 12.88
CA ALA A 50 4.65 -2.05 13.01
C ALA A 50 5.98 -2.81 13.17
N PHE A 51 6.98 -2.47 12.33
CA PHE A 51 8.28 -3.18 12.29
C PHE A 51 8.12 -4.70 12.12
N ASP A 52 7.26 -5.12 11.18
CA ASP A 52 6.89 -6.51 10.89
C ASP A 52 6.22 -7.27 12.07
N VAL A 53 5.90 -6.58 13.14
CA VAL A 53 5.20 -7.13 14.30
C VAL A 53 3.73 -6.74 14.27
N ILE A 54 2.83 -7.74 14.21
CA ILE A 54 1.40 -7.50 14.40
C ILE A 54 1.15 -7.17 15.87
N MET A 55 0.65 -5.97 16.14
CA MET A 55 0.35 -5.51 17.48
C MET A 55 -0.82 -6.30 18.08
N SER A 56 -0.78 -6.50 19.40
CA SER A 56 -1.83 -7.22 20.13
C SER A 56 -3.18 -6.50 20.08
N GLU A 57 -3.14 -5.17 20.11
CA GLU A 57 -4.32 -4.33 20.15
C GLU A 57 -4.68 -3.81 18.75
N PRO A 58 -5.85 -4.20 18.20
CA PRO A 58 -6.34 -3.66 16.94
C PRO A 58 -6.86 -2.23 17.09
N ILE A 59 -6.83 -1.45 16.00
CA ILE A 59 -7.41 -0.10 15.98
C ILE A 59 -8.83 -0.18 15.42
N PRO A 60 -9.88 0.05 16.23
CA PRO A 60 -11.26 -0.06 15.77
C PRO A 60 -11.54 0.78 14.53
N SER A 61 -12.19 0.18 13.52
CA SER A 61 -12.55 0.77 12.24
C SER A 61 -11.37 1.10 11.31
N LYS A 62 -10.12 0.77 11.66
CA LYS A 62 -8.95 0.96 10.79
C LYS A 62 -9.18 0.33 9.42
N GLY A 63 -9.61 -0.93 9.38
CA GLY A 63 -9.88 -1.64 8.13
C GLY A 63 -10.94 -0.98 7.26
N ARG A 64 -11.99 -0.41 7.85
CA ARG A 64 -13.01 0.35 7.12
C ARG A 64 -12.46 1.62 6.49
N VAL A 65 -11.66 2.38 7.24
CA VAL A 65 -11.03 3.62 6.75
C VAL A 65 -10.08 3.33 5.61
N LEU A 66 -9.21 2.32 5.76
CA LEU A 66 -8.25 1.93 4.73
C LEU A 66 -8.96 1.47 3.44
N THR A 67 -9.99 0.64 3.55
CA THR A 67 -10.75 0.15 2.38
C THR A 67 -11.42 1.30 1.64
N GLN A 68 -12.09 2.22 2.36
CA GLN A 68 -12.76 3.36 1.75
C GLN A 68 -11.77 4.31 1.07
N MET A 69 -10.63 4.58 1.70
CA MET A 69 -9.58 5.41 1.13
C MET A 69 -8.98 4.77 -0.13
N SER A 70 -8.67 3.48 -0.07
CA SER A 70 -8.16 2.74 -1.23
C SER A 70 -9.14 2.74 -2.40
N ASN A 71 -10.43 2.46 -2.14
CA ASN A 71 -11.47 2.49 -3.18
C ASN A 71 -11.61 3.86 -3.84
N PHE A 72 -11.58 4.94 -3.05
CA PHE A 72 -11.56 6.32 -3.58
C PHE A 72 -10.40 6.53 -4.56
N TRP A 73 -9.20 6.06 -4.22
CA TRP A 73 -8.03 6.22 -5.08
C TRP A 73 -8.06 5.32 -6.30
N PHE A 74 -8.55 4.08 -6.18
CA PHE A 74 -8.75 3.19 -7.33
C PHE A 74 -9.70 3.81 -8.36
N GLU A 75 -10.82 4.37 -7.92
CA GLU A 75 -11.76 5.07 -8.79
C GLU A 75 -11.11 6.30 -9.44
N LYS A 76 -10.44 7.13 -8.63
CA LYS A 76 -9.84 8.38 -9.11
C LYS A 76 -8.71 8.16 -10.12
N LEU A 77 -7.97 7.08 -10.00
CA LEU A 77 -6.80 6.75 -10.83
C LEU A 77 -7.10 5.75 -11.95
N ALA A 78 -8.34 5.27 -12.07
CA ALA A 78 -8.74 4.25 -13.06
C ALA A 78 -8.46 4.64 -14.52
N HIS A 79 -8.33 5.92 -14.81
CA HIS A 79 -8.00 6.42 -16.14
C HIS A 79 -6.52 6.22 -16.53
N ILE A 80 -5.65 5.90 -15.58
CA ILE A 80 -4.20 5.68 -15.81
C ILE A 80 -3.93 4.20 -16.07
N ILE A 81 -4.54 3.32 -15.25
CA ILE A 81 -4.36 1.87 -15.35
C ILE A 81 -5.62 1.16 -14.82
N PRO A 82 -6.05 0.05 -15.43
CA PRO A 82 -7.09 -0.79 -14.83
C PRO A 82 -6.62 -1.34 -13.46
N ASN A 83 -7.58 -1.59 -12.58
CA ASN A 83 -7.33 -2.17 -11.28
C ASN A 83 -8.08 -3.50 -11.09
N HIS A 84 -7.89 -4.14 -9.96
CA HIS A 84 -8.43 -5.45 -9.66
C HIS A 84 -9.86 -5.43 -9.11
N LEU A 85 -10.44 -4.26 -8.79
CA LEU A 85 -11.78 -4.20 -8.19
C LEU A 85 -12.85 -4.74 -9.14
N LEU A 86 -13.84 -5.42 -8.56
CA LEU A 86 -15.07 -5.84 -9.20
C LEU A 86 -16.27 -5.14 -8.53
N GLU A 87 -17.36 -5.01 -9.25
CA GLU A 87 -18.61 -4.38 -8.77
C GLU A 87 -19.48 -5.31 -7.92
N ASP A 88 -19.04 -6.56 -7.71
CA ASP A 88 -19.76 -7.53 -6.90
C ASP A 88 -19.90 -7.05 -5.45
N ASP A 89 -21.11 -7.17 -4.87
CA ASP A 89 -21.32 -6.86 -3.45
C ASP A 89 -20.74 -7.98 -2.57
N PRO A 90 -19.73 -7.70 -1.72
CA PRO A 90 -19.16 -8.68 -0.80
C PRO A 90 -20.20 -9.42 0.06
N LYS A 91 -21.32 -8.76 0.38
CA LYS A 91 -22.39 -9.34 1.20
C LYS A 91 -23.10 -10.52 0.53
N SER A 92 -23.05 -10.62 -0.79
CA SER A 92 -23.66 -11.72 -1.54
C SER A 92 -22.93 -13.06 -1.37
N PHE A 93 -21.71 -13.06 -0.82
CA PHE A 93 -20.86 -14.25 -0.66
C PHE A 93 -20.82 -14.80 0.76
N VAL A 94 -21.48 -14.14 1.72
CA VAL A 94 -21.44 -14.50 3.14
C VAL A 94 -22.84 -14.68 3.72
N SER A 95 -22.94 -15.37 4.85
CA SER A 95 -24.22 -15.50 5.57
C SER A 95 -24.58 -14.20 6.31
N GLU A 96 -25.86 -13.99 6.63
CA GLU A 96 -26.36 -12.80 7.32
C GLU A 96 -25.61 -12.53 8.64
N GLY A 97 -25.29 -13.57 9.40
CA GLY A 97 -24.55 -13.45 10.67
C GLY A 97 -23.06 -13.09 10.52
N GLU A 98 -22.53 -13.08 9.29
CA GLU A 98 -21.13 -12.75 9.00
C GLU A 98 -20.97 -11.35 8.41
N ILE A 99 -22.08 -10.69 8.02
CA ILE A 99 -22.07 -9.37 7.36
C ILE A 99 -21.28 -8.33 8.16
N GLU A 100 -21.41 -8.31 9.49
CA GLU A 100 -20.71 -7.35 10.35
C GLU A 100 -19.18 -7.42 10.20
N GLN A 101 -18.63 -8.61 9.92
CA GLN A 101 -17.20 -8.82 9.75
C GLN A 101 -16.65 -8.22 8.45
N ILE A 102 -17.50 -8.01 7.44
CA ILE A 102 -17.10 -7.58 6.11
C ILE A 102 -17.61 -6.18 5.73
N ASP A 103 -18.61 -5.67 6.42
CA ASP A 103 -19.30 -4.43 6.06
C ASP A 103 -18.36 -3.22 6.09
N GLY A 104 -18.24 -2.57 4.90
CA GLY A 104 -17.41 -1.37 4.69
C GLY A 104 -15.89 -1.61 4.74
N ARG A 105 -15.43 -2.88 4.87
CA ARG A 105 -14.02 -3.26 4.99
C ARG A 105 -13.57 -4.36 4.04
N SER A 106 -14.42 -4.76 3.13
CA SER A 106 -14.15 -5.83 2.18
C SER A 106 -14.40 -5.39 0.74
N ILE A 107 -13.70 -6.05 -0.17
CA ILE A 107 -13.80 -5.85 -1.61
C ILE A 107 -13.75 -7.20 -2.31
N VAL A 108 -14.48 -7.31 -3.42
CA VAL A 108 -14.33 -8.43 -4.36
C VAL A 108 -13.38 -8.00 -5.46
N VAL A 109 -12.41 -8.84 -5.76
CA VAL A 109 -11.34 -8.51 -6.71
C VAL A 109 -11.09 -9.64 -7.70
N LYS A 110 -10.51 -9.31 -8.85
CA LYS A 110 -9.99 -10.28 -9.82
C LYS A 110 -8.84 -11.05 -9.21
N LYS A 111 -8.79 -12.36 -9.48
CA LYS A 111 -7.66 -13.23 -9.13
C LYS A 111 -6.57 -13.05 -10.18
N LEU A 112 -5.55 -12.29 -9.83
CA LEU A 112 -4.43 -11.92 -10.70
C LEU A 112 -3.15 -12.58 -10.21
N SER A 113 -2.14 -12.69 -11.08
CA SER A 113 -0.80 -13.14 -10.72
C SER A 113 0.02 -11.96 -10.20
N PRO A 114 0.32 -11.86 -8.88
CA PRO A 114 1.07 -10.74 -8.34
C PRO A 114 2.49 -10.70 -8.89
N ILE A 115 2.99 -9.49 -9.16
CA ILE A 115 4.37 -9.28 -9.55
C ILE A 115 5.24 -9.25 -8.29
N PRO A 116 6.39 -9.97 -8.25
CA PRO A 116 7.21 -10.13 -7.04
C PRO A 116 8.12 -8.91 -6.78
N VAL A 117 7.61 -7.70 -7.05
CA VAL A 117 8.30 -6.44 -6.83
C VAL A 117 7.30 -5.43 -6.29
N GLU A 118 7.67 -4.70 -5.26
CA GLU A 118 6.95 -3.54 -4.79
C GLU A 118 7.43 -2.29 -5.54
N ALA A 119 6.49 -1.52 -6.04
CA ALA A 119 6.74 -0.34 -6.84
C ALA A 119 6.66 0.91 -5.97
N ILE A 120 7.78 1.28 -5.35
CA ILE A 120 7.83 2.46 -4.48
C ILE A 120 8.17 3.68 -5.31
N VAL A 121 7.43 4.77 -5.09
CA VAL A 121 7.74 6.09 -5.65
C VAL A 121 7.99 7.08 -4.53
N ARG A 122 9.11 7.78 -4.60
CA ARG A 122 9.51 8.78 -3.62
C ARG A 122 9.54 10.17 -4.24
N GLY A 123 8.74 11.08 -3.72
CA GLY A 123 8.82 12.51 -4.02
C GLY A 123 9.65 13.27 -3.01
N TYR A 124 9.90 12.65 -1.87
CA TYR A 124 10.69 13.20 -0.76
C TYR A 124 11.63 12.11 -0.23
N LEU A 125 12.74 12.55 0.33
CA LEU A 125 13.79 11.66 0.83
C LEU A 125 13.52 11.27 2.30
N VAL A 126 12.94 10.09 2.51
CA VAL A 126 12.47 9.61 3.82
C VAL A 126 12.57 8.09 3.94
N GLY A 127 12.45 7.55 5.15
CA GLY A 127 12.44 6.11 5.43
C GLY A 127 13.72 5.40 4.98
N SER A 128 13.56 4.22 4.36
CA SER A 128 14.69 3.43 3.84
C SER A 128 15.51 4.18 2.78
N GLY A 129 14.84 5.03 1.97
CA GLY A 129 15.54 5.88 1.00
C GLY A 129 16.46 6.91 1.64
N TRP A 130 16.08 7.49 2.79
CA TRP A 130 16.97 8.39 3.54
C TRP A 130 18.15 7.64 4.14
N LYS A 131 17.92 6.44 4.70
CA LYS A 131 18.99 5.60 5.26
C LYS A 131 20.04 5.26 4.20
N GLU A 132 19.61 4.77 3.03
CA GLU A 132 20.49 4.42 1.91
C GLU A 132 21.25 5.64 1.37
N TYR A 133 20.57 6.79 1.25
CA TYR A 133 21.20 8.03 0.82
C TYR A 133 22.32 8.49 1.77
N GLN A 134 22.14 8.35 3.09
CA GLN A 134 23.19 8.71 4.07
C GLN A 134 24.46 7.88 3.90
N GLU A 135 24.34 6.65 3.43
CA GLU A 135 25.48 5.73 3.25
C GLU A 135 26.21 5.94 1.93
N SER A 136 25.48 6.26 0.86
CA SER A 136 26.01 6.18 -0.51
C SER A 136 25.72 7.39 -1.40
N ASN A 137 24.93 8.36 -0.94
CA ASN A 137 24.35 9.43 -1.75
C ASN A 137 23.50 8.92 -2.95
N THR A 138 23.03 7.66 -2.85
CA THR A 138 22.17 7.03 -3.86
C THR A 138 20.93 6.45 -3.21
N VAL A 139 19.87 6.21 -4.02
CA VAL A 139 18.72 5.39 -3.63
C VAL A 139 18.44 4.42 -4.78
N CYS A 140 18.43 3.13 -4.54
CA CYS A 140 18.27 2.08 -5.56
C CYS A 140 19.24 2.24 -6.76
N GLY A 141 20.46 2.73 -6.49
CA GLY A 141 21.48 3.02 -7.50
C GLY A 141 21.27 4.33 -8.26
N ILE A 142 20.27 5.14 -7.91
CA ILE A 142 20.03 6.47 -8.49
C ILE A 142 20.87 7.49 -7.73
N ASN A 143 21.80 8.18 -8.42
CA ASN A 143 22.59 9.25 -7.81
C ASN A 143 21.73 10.47 -7.49
N LEU A 144 21.82 10.97 -6.27
CA LEU A 144 21.12 12.16 -5.81
C LEU A 144 22.13 13.27 -5.47
N PRO A 145 21.73 14.56 -5.43
CA PRO A 145 22.56 15.66 -4.95
C PRO A 145 23.10 15.43 -3.54
N ASN A 146 24.31 15.89 -3.24
CA ASN A 146 25.00 15.63 -1.96
C ASN A 146 24.53 16.49 -0.77
N ASP A 147 23.63 17.44 -1.01
CA ASP A 147 23.19 18.44 -0.04
C ASP A 147 21.76 18.20 0.49
N LEU A 148 21.19 17.03 0.18
CA LEU A 148 19.85 16.70 0.63
C LEU A 148 19.83 16.38 2.13
N GLN A 149 18.74 16.80 2.77
CA GLN A 149 18.43 16.51 4.16
C GLN A 149 17.26 15.53 4.26
N GLN A 150 17.02 14.98 5.42
CA GLN A 150 15.81 14.21 5.67
C GLN A 150 14.57 15.03 5.27
N ALA A 151 13.58 14.40 4.69
CA ALA A 151 12.38 15.04 4.17
C ALA A 151 12.61 16.08 3.06
N SER A 152 13.80 16.19 2.46
CA SER A 152 14.01 17.03 1.29
C SER A 152 13.10 16.62 0.14
N LYS A 153 12.42 17.59 -0.48
CA LYS A 153 11.65 17.37 -1.72
C LYS A 153 12.63 17.08 -2.85
N LEU A 154 12.43 15.98 -3.55
CA LEU A 154 13.22 15.63 -4.72
C LEU A 154 12.81 16.52 -5.92
N ARG A 155 13.79 16.85 -6.77
CA ARG A 155 13.51 17.65 -7.98
C ARG A 155 12.46 17.00 -8.89
N ASN A 156 12.55 15.70 -9.04
CA ASN A 156 11.56 14.84 -9.69
C ASN A 156 11.31 13.62 -8.80
N PRO A 157 10.09 13.09 -8.72
CA PRO A 157 9.86 11.81 -8.07
C PRO A 157 10.70 10.71 -8.71
N ILE A 158 11.18 9.77 -7.90
CA ILE A 158 12.00 8.65 -8.35
C ILE A 158 11.28 7.33 -8.07
N PHE A 159 11.43 6.37 -9.00
CA PHE A 159 10.99 5.00 -8.81
C PHE A 159 12.10 4.20 -8.13
N THR A 160 11.79 3.62 -6.98
CA THR A 160 12.73 2.91 -6.10
C THR A 160 12.14 1.55 -5.73
N PRO A 161 12.27 0.53 -6.60
CA PRO A 161 11.64 -0.76 -6.37
C PRO A 161 12.22 -1.47 -5.15
N SER A 162 11.39 -2.32 -4.52
CA SER A 162 11.76 -3.23 -3.45
C SER A 162 11.43 -4.66 -3.86
N SER A 163 12.24 -5.63 -3.46
CA SER A 163 11.89 -7.04 -3.59
C SER A 163 10.84 -7.39 -2.53
N LYS A 164 9.87 -8.24 -2.90
CA LYS A 164 9.02 -8.87 -1.88
C LYS A 164 9.82 -9.96 -1.19
N ALA A 165 10.09 -9.76 0.09
CA ALA A 165 10.76 -10.76 0.92
C ALA A 165 9.85 -11.97 1.19
N SER A 166 10.47 -13.10 1.52
CA SER A 166 9.75 -14.26 2.05
C SER A 166 9.11 -13.91 3.40
N GLN A 167 8.02 -14.58 3.77
CA GLN A 167 7.33 -14.31 5.02
C GLN A 167 8.27 -14.41 6.22
N GLY A 168 8.50 -13.29 6.92
CA GLY A 168 9.41 -13.17 8.06
C GLY A 168 10.77 -12.54 7.75
N GLU A 169 11.00 -12.12 6.52
CA GLU A 169 12.15 -11.31 6.09
C GLU A 169 11.67 -9.88 5.75
N HIS A 170 12.58 -8.91 5.75
CA HIS A 170 12.28 -7.53 5.37
C HIS A 170 12.37 -7.32 3.88
N ASP A 171 11.48 -6.49 3.34
CA ASP A 171 11.56 -6.02 1.97
C ASP A 171 12.80 -5.12 1.81
N GLU A 172 13.61 -5.38 0.80
CA GLU A 172 14.85 -4.65 0.56
C GLU A 172 14.76 -3.80 -0.71
N ASN A 173 15.23 -2.56 -0.60
CA ASN A 173 15.44 -1.72 -1.79
C ASN A 173 16.35 -2.44 -2.79
N ILE A 174 15.93 -2.53 -4.04
CA ILE A 174 16.72 -3.14 -5.11
C ILE A 174 17.03 -2.11 -6.20
N SER A 175 18.13 -2.32 -6.91
CA SER A 175 18.46 -1.48 -8.06
C SER A 175 17.48 -1.69 -9.22
N ILE A 176 17.36 -0.72 -10.11
CA ILE A 176 16.56 -0.87 -11.34
C ILE A 176 17.05 -2.07 -12.16
N SER A 177 18.36 -2.30 -12.23
CA SER A 177 18.91 -3.46 -12.93
C SER A 177 18.53 -4.80 -12.29
N THR A 178 18.45 -4.87 -10.96
CA THR A 178 17.95 -6.03 -10.24
C THR A 178 16.47 -6.25 -10.50
N CYS A 179 15.67 -5.19 -10.47
CA CYS A 179 14.25 -5.25 -10.83
C CYS A 179 14.07 -5.76 -12.28
N GLU A 180 14.82 -5.23 -13.24
CA GLU A 180 14.82 -5.69 -14.65
C GLU A 180 15.20 -7.16 -14.77
N ALA A 181 16.12 -7.66 -13.96
CA ALA A 181 16.51 -9.07 -13.95
C ALA A 181 15.40 -9.99 -13.38
N LEU A 182 14.63 -9.50 -12.39
CA LEU A 182 13.57 -10.27 -11.74
C LEU A 182 12.31 -10.40 -12.62
N ILE A 183 11.86 -9.30 -13.21
CA ILE A 183 10.55 -9.22 -13.89
C ILE A 183 10.65 -8.95 -15.40
N GLY A 184 11.83 -8.79 -15.92
CA GLY A 184 12.08 -8.43 -17.33
C GLY A 184 12.07 -6.91 -17.55
N LYS A 185 12.88 -6.49 -18.52
CA LYS A 185 13.15 -5.07 -18.79
C LYS A 185 11.92 -4.26 -19.19
N ASP A 186 11.06 -4.84 -20.04
CA ASP A 186 9.90 -4.14 -20.56
C ASP A 186 8.84 -3.94 -19.49
N LEU A 187 8.56 -4.97 -18.67
CA LEU A 187 7.62 -4.89 -17.57
C LEU A 187 8.13 -3.94 -16.47
N SER A 188 9.43 -3.99 -16.14
CA SER A 188 10.03 -3.04 -15.18
C SER A 188 9.88 -1.59 -15.62
N LYS A 189 10.13 -1.30 -16.90
CA LYS A 189 9.91 0.06 -17.46
C LYS A 189 8.46 0.48 -17.44
N GLN A 190 7.53 -0.44 -17.76
CA GLN A 190 6.09 -0.17 -17.75
C GLN A 190 5.63 0.17 -16.33
N ILE A 191 6.01 -0.65 -15.33
CA ILE A 191 5.67 -0.43 -13.93
C ILE A 191 6.25 0.90 -13.43
N SER A 192 7.53 1.17 -13.71
CA SER A 192 8.16 2.42 -13.32
C SER A 192 7.41 3.63 -13.87
N LYS A 193 7.09 3.63 -15.17
CA LYS A 193 6.35 4.72 -15.81
C LYS A 193 4.98 4.93 -15.17
N ILE A 194 4.19 3.86 -15.05
CA ILE A 194 2.84 3.92 -14.50
C ILE A 194 2.86 4.36 -13.04
N SER A 195 3.78 3.85 -12.22
CA SER A 195 3.91 4.24 -10.81
C SER A 195 4.20 5.73 -10.64
N LEU A 196 5.07 6.29 -11.50
CA LEU A 196 5.36 7.73 -11.51
C LEU A 196 4.14 8.56 -11.94
N GLU A 197 3.36 8.10 -12.93
CA GLU A 197 2.13 8.75 -13.37
C GLU A 197 1.06 8.73 -12.26
N LEU A 198 0.86 7.58 -11.60
CA LEU A 198 -0.05 7.42 -10.46
C LEU A 198 0.32 8.36 -9.31
N TYR A 199 1.61 8.35 -8.93
CA TYR A 199 2.12 9.22 -7.88
C TYR A 199 1.91 10.70 -8.20
N GLN A 200 2.25 11.12 -9.42
CA GLN A 200 2.11 12.52 -9.83
C GLN A 200 0.65 12.98 -9.80
N ALA A 201 -0.28 12.17 -10.32
CA ALA A 201 -1.71 12.50 -10.30
C ALA A 201 -2.25 12.59 -8.86
N ALA A 202 -1.87 11.65 -8.01
CA ALA A 202 -2.27 11.63 -6.61
C ALA A 202 -1.69 12.81 -5.82
N SER A 203 -0.40 13.11 -6.01
CA SER A 203 0.28 14.20 -5.30
C SER A 203 -0.33 15.57 -5.63
N VAL A 204 -0.64 15.84 -6.90
CA VAL A 204 -1.32 17.09 -7.31
C VAL A 204 -2.66 17.24 -6.60
N PHE A 205 -3.45 16.16 -6.55
CA PHE A 205 -4.73 16.20 -5.86
C PHE A 205 -4.56 16.38 -4.35
N ALA A 206 -3.68 15.61 -3.70
CA ALA A 206 -3.44 15.70 -2.26
C ALA A 206 -2.92 17.09 -1.85
N GLU A 207 -1.98 17.65 -2.61
CA GLU A 207 -1.48 19.02 -2.36
C GLU A 207 -2.58 20.08 -2.44
N SER A 208 -3.58 19.90 -3.30
CA SER A 208 -4.75 20.79 -3.37
C SER A 208 -5.64 20.74 -2.11
N LYS A 209 -5.46 19.69 -1.30
CA LYS A 209 -6.15 19.44 -0.02
C LYS A 209 -5.27 19.72 1.20
N GLY A 210 -4.07 20.28 1.00
CA GLY A 210 -3.14 20.57 2.09
C GLY A 210 -2.34 19.35 2.57
N ILE A 211 -2.31 18.26 1.80
CA ILE A 211 -1.64 17.02 2.15
C ILE A 211 -0.47 16.77 1.19
N ILE A 212 0.69 16.44 1.72
CA ILE A 212 1.84 15.95 0.97
C ILE A 212 1.86 14.44 1.04
N ILE A 213 2.01 13.78 -0.12
CA ILE A 213 2.36 12.37 -0.21
C ILE A 213 3.88 12.31 -0.37
N ALA A 214 4.59 11.89 0.67
CA ALA A 214 6.05 11.87 0.64
C ALA A 214 6.58 10.73 -0.23
N ASP A 215 6.06 9.56 -0.02
CA ASP A 215 6.28 8.37 -0.82
C ASP A 215 5.06 7.43 -0.74
N THR A 216 5.03 6.46 -1.62
CA THR A 216 3.98 5.46 -1.67
C THR A 216 4.48 4.17 -2.30
N LYS A 217 3.90 3.06 -1.89
CA LYS A 217 4.08 1.73 -2.44
C LYS A 217 2.86 1.34 -3.28
N PHE A 218 3.10 0.89 -4.50
CA PHE A 218 2.09 0.26 -5.36
C PHE A 218 2.43 -1.20 -5.58
N GLU A 219 1.40 -2.00 -5.77
CA GLU A 219 1.52 -3.39 -6.17
C GLU A 219 0.79 -3.64 -7.49
N PHE A 220 1.34 -4.54 -8.30
CA PHE A 220 0.79 -4.86 -9.60
C PHE A 220 0.61 -6.36 -9.77
N GLY A 221 -0.33 -6.74 -10.61
CA GLY A 221 -0.58 -8.12 -11.02
C GLY A 221 -0.90 -8.21 -12.51
N LEU A 222 -0.71 -9.40 -13.07
CA LEU A 222 -1.04 -9.71 -14.45
C LEU A 222 -2.31 -10.56 -14.51
N ASP A 223 -3.18 -10.27 -15.47
CA ASP A 223 -4.27 -11.16 -15.83
C ASP A 223 -3.79 -12.34 -16.70
N LYS A 224 -4.72 -13.21 -17.07
CA LYS A 224 -4.42 -14.41 -17.89
C LYS A 224 -3.92 -14.07 -19.30
N GLU A 225 -4.24 -12.87 -19.78
CA GLU A 225 -3.80 -12.31 -21.07
C GLU A 225 -2.48 -11.55 -20.98
N GLY A 226 -1.94 -11.36 -19.77
CA GLY A 226 -0.69 -10.64 -19.52
C GLY A 226 -0.86 -9.12 -19.38
N ASN A 227 -2.10 -8.62 -19.23
CA ASN A 227 -2.33 -7.20 -19.00
C ASN A 227 -2.03 -6.82 -17.56
N LEU A 228 -1.42 -5.66 -17.38
CA LEU A 228 -1.04 -5.13 -16.07
C LEU A 228 -2.23 -4.45 -15.38
N HIS A 229 -2.42 -4.77 -14.10
CA HIS A 229 -3.44 -4.19 -13.23
C HIS A 229 -2.81 -3.68 -11.94
N LEU A 230 -3.34 -2.58 -11.40
CA LEU A 230 -3.04 -2.12 -10.05
C LEU A 230 -3.82 -2.98 -9.06
N ILE A 231 -3.14 -3.50 -8.04
CA ILE A 231 -3.71 -4.43 -7.05
C ILE A 231 -3.44 -3.98 -5.62
N ASP A 232 -3.89 -4.77 -4.68
CA ASP A 232 -3.71 -4.64 -3.24
C ASP A 232 -4.41 -3.41 -2.66
N GLU A 233 -3.69 -2.46 -2.11
CA GLU A 233 -4.20 -1.16 -1.66
C GLU A 233 -3.43 -0.01 -2.31
N VAL A 234 -4.06 1.14 -2.34
CA VAL A 234 -3.48 2.29 -3.00
C VAL A 234 -3.63 3.56 -2.16
N LEU A 235 -2.49 4.23 -1.90
CA LEU A 235 -2.46 5.55 -1.26
C LEU A 235 -3.22 5.61 0.07
N THR A 236 -3.06 4.58 0.88
CA THR A 236 -3.55 4.52 2.25
C THR A 236 -2.43 4.87 3.23
N PRO A 237 -2.73 5.17 4.50
CA PRO A 237 -1.70 5.34 5.52
C PRO A 237 -0.83 4.09 5.77
N ASP A 238 -1.25 2.90 5.34
CA ASP A 238 -0.47 1.67 5.44
C ASP A 238 0.52 1.51 4.27
N SER A 239 0.26 2.14 3.12
CA SER A 239 1.13 2.08 1.93
C SER A 239 1.86 3.39 1.62
N SER A 240 1.61 4.46 2.37
CA SER A 240 2.10 5.81 2.02
C SER A 240 2.38 6.65 3.25
N ARG A 241 3.35 7.57 3.13
CA ARG A 241 3.59 8.61 4.14
C ARG A 241 2.89 9.90 3.74
N PHE A 242 2.05 10.38 4.65
CA PHE A 242 1.33 11.64 4.49
C PHE A 242 1.84 12.68 5.47
N TRP A 243 2.05 13.91 4.99
CA TRP A 243 2.41 15.06 5.81
C TRP A 243 1.41 16.18 5.64
N SER A 244 1.21 16.98 6.69
CA SER A 244 0.55 18.27 6.57
C SER A 244 1.44 19.19 5.75
N LYS A 245 0.87 19.83 4.72
CA LYS A 245 1.59 20.81 3.90
C LYS A 245 1.95 22.05 4.71
N GLU A 246 1.11 22.41 5.70
CA GLU A 246 1.32 23.56 6.59
C GLU A 246 2.49 23.33 7.53
N ASP A 247 2.62 22.10 8.08
CA ASP A 247 3.63 21.74 9.07
C ASP A 247 4.93 21.20 8.45
N TYR A 248 4.96 21.04 7.14
CA TYR A 248 6.11 20.46 6.45
C TYR A 248 7.36 21.30 6.61
N GLN A 249 8.45 20.67 7.06
CA GLN A 249 9.79 21.27 7.17
C GLN A 249 10.84 20.28 6.71
N THR A 250 11.79 20.74 5.91
CA THR A 250 12.98 19.95 5.55
C THR A 250 13.85 19.73 6.79
N GLY A 251 14.44 18.56 6.92
CA GLY A 251 15.27 18.15 8.07
C GLY A 251 14.49 17.42 9.16
N ILE A 252 13.16 17.44 9.11
CA ILE A 252 12.27 16.79 10.09
C ILE A 252 11.25 15.94 9.35
N SER A 253 11.09 14.69 9.74
CA SER A 253 9.99 13.84 9.24
C SER A 253 8.75 14.06 10.08
N CYS A 254 7.82 14.88 9.57
CA CYS A 254 6.55 15.20 10.22
C CYS A 254 5.44 14.31 9.68
N LEU A 255 5.32 13.08 10.20
CA LEU A 255 4.26 12.15 9.77
C LEU A 255 2.93 12.51 10.42
N LEU A 256 1.85 12.56 9.63
CA LEU A 256 0.48 12.64 10.13
C LEU A 256 0.05 11.32 10.76
N TYR A 257 0.52 10.23 10.17
CA TYR A 257 0.28 8.85 10.62
C TYR A 257 1.42 7.96 10.11
N THR A 258 1.82 6.98 10.92
CA THR A 258 2.80 5.96 10.52
C THR A 258 2.23 4.56 10.73
N SER A 259 2.50 3.68 9.77
CA SER A 259 2.38 2.24 9.92
C SER A 259 3.66 1.59 9.36
N ASP A 260 3.74 0.29 9.51
CA ASP A 260 4.89 -0.53 9.13
C ASP A 260 5.31 -0.36 7.66
N ALA A 261 4.32 -0.34 6.77
CA ALA A 261 4.58 -0.17 5.34
C ALA A 261 5.18 1.20 4.98
N ALA A 262 5.10 2.17 5.88
CA ALA A 262 5.70 3.48 5.72
C ALA A 262 7.12 3.58 6.30
N ASP A 263 7.56 2.61 7.10
CA ASP A 263 8.86 2.64 7.79
C ASP A 263 9.93 1.75 7.14
N GLU A 264 9.55 0.91 6.18
CA GLU A 264 10.44 0.07 5.39
C GLU A 264 11.20 0.81 4.28
#